data_4257183c0f1ec58130177e1291217cbe
#
_entry.id   4257183c0f1ec58130177e1291217cbe
#
_cell.length_a   1.000
_cell.length_b   1.000
_cell.length_c   1.000
_cell.angle_alpha   90.00
_cell.angle_beta   90.00
_cell.angle_gamma   90.00
#
_symmetry.space_group_name_H-M   'P 1'
#
loop_
_entity.id
_entity.type
_entity.pdbx_description
1 polymer ?
#
loop_
_entity_poly.entity_id
_entity_poly.type
_entity_poly.pdbx_seq_one_letter_code
_entity_poly.pdbx_strand_id
1 'polypeptide(L)'
;MIKMERTCGSLRCDVIQNGEKIGRMDGVNVTQWFLKNKYRYTGTFSRFLSNKPEDNYTGARIDIIFNDKKIVVKDAEIEWIKNTTKNGTFHAAGIESLH
;
A
#
# COMPACT_ATOMS: atom_id res chain seq x y z
N MET A 1 -2.54 -23.37 -7.09
CA MET A 1 -1.19 -23.12 -6.57
C MET A 1 -0.93 -21.62 -6.50
N ILE A 2 -0.41 -21.15 -5.37
CA ILE A 2 0.00 -19.78 -5.19
C ILE A 2 1.46 -19.63 -5.59
N LYS A 3 1.76 -18.63 -6.40
CA LYS A 3 3.12 -18.35 -6.84
C LYS A 3 3.44 -16.89 -6.62
N MET A 4 4.55 -16.61 -5.93
CA MET A 4 5.09 -15.27 -5.76
C MET A 4 5.80 -14.87 -7.05
N GLU A 5 5.33 -13.80 -7.70
CA GLU A 5 5.92 -13.33 -8.95
C GLU A 5 7.06 -12.34 -8.72
N ARG A 6 6.85 -11.38 -7.82
CA ARG A 6 7.89 -10.41 -7.48
C ARG A 6 7.49 -9.56 -6.28
N THR A 7 8.52 -8.96 -5.69
CA THR A 7 8.37 -8.05 -4.56
C THR A 7 9.04 -6.73 -4.89
N CYS A 8 8.40 -5.64 -4.52
CA CYS A 8 8.91 -4.29 -4.71
C CYS A 8 8.77 -3.51 -3.42
N GLY A 9 9.78 -2.71 -3.08
CA GLY A 9 9.76 -1.92 -1.86
C GLY A 9 10.17 -0.48 -2.09
N SER A 10 9.77 0.39 -1.18
CA SER A 10 10.15 1.79 -1.15
C SER A 10 10.24 2.27 0.29
N LEU A 11 11.23 3.12 0.57
CA LEU A 11 11.42 3.69 1.90
C LEU A 11 10.36 4.74 2.25
N ARG A 12 9.84 5.44 1.24
CA ARG A 12 8.88 6.52 1.45
C ARG A 12 7.89 6.60 0.31
N CYS A 13 6.60 6.53 0.63
CA CYS A 13 5.52 6.56 -0.34
C CYS A 13 4.51 7.63 0.05
N ASP A 14 3.89 8.25 -0.96
CA ASP A 14 2.76 9.13 -0.73
C ASP A 14 1.47 8.33 -0.70
N VAL A 15 0.54 8.73 0.15
CA VAL A 15 -0.76 8.07 0.30
C VAL A 15 -1.85 9.03 -0.15
N ILE A 16 -2.64 8.58 -1.11
CA ILE A 16 -3.70 9.38 -1.74
C ILE A 16 -5.05 8.72 -1.46
N GLN A 17 -6.02 9.51 -1.06
CA GLN A 17 -7.40 9.05 -0.89
C GLN A 17 -8.33 10.05 -1.56
N ASN A 18 -9.17 9.55 -2.48
CA ASN A 18 -10.10 10.39 -3.23
C ASN A 18 -9.42 11.58 -3.92
N GLY A 19 -8.23 11.33 -4.49
CA GLY A 19 -7.47 12.35 -5.19
C GLY A 19 -6.69 13.32 -4.30
N GLU A 20 -6.75 13.16 -2.99
CA GLU A 20 -6.09 14.05 -2.04
C GLU A 20 -5.00 13.30 -1.28
N LYS A 21 -3.84 13.96 -1.11
CA LYS A 21 -2.76 13.39 -0.30
C LYS A 21 -3.14 13.48 1.17
N ILE A 22 -3.27 12.31 1.81
CA ILE A 22 -3.66 12.22 3.22
C ILE A 22 -2.49 11.88 4.14
N GLY A 23 -1.33 11.58 3.58
CA GLY A 23 -0.17 11.24 4.40
C GLY A 23 0.90 10.54 3.60
N ARG A 24 1.78 9.85 4.32
CA ARG A 24 2.82 9.03 3.70
C ARG A 24 2.99 7.72 4.47
N MET A 25 3.53 6.74 3.78
CA MET A 25 3.93 5.47 4.39
C MET A 25 5.42 5.28 4.25
N ASP A 26 6.07 4.81 5.30
CA ASP A 26 7.49 4.46 5.30
C ASP A 26 7.65 2.94 5.25
N GLY A 27 8.71 2.49 4.58
CA GLY A 27 9.08 1.07 4.55
C GLY A 27 7.97 0.20 3.96
N VAL A 28 7.46 0.57 2.79
CA VAL A 28 6.38 -0.16 2.13
C VAL A 28 6.99 -1.27 1.28
N ASN A 29 6.43 -2.48 1.40
CA ASN A 29 6.74 -3.60 0.53
C ASN A 29 5.45 -4.14 -0.05
N VAL A 30 5.45 -4.40 -1.35
CA VAL A 30 4.30 -5.01 -2.03
C VAL A 30 4.78 -6.24 -2.78
N THR A 31 4.01 -7.31 -2.67
CA THR A 31 4.29 -8.59 -3.34
C THR A 31 3.17 -8.89 -4.32
N GLN A 32 3.56 -9.25 -5.54
CA GLN A 32 2.64 -9.71 -6.55
C GLN A 32 2.56 -11.23 -6.47
N TRP A 33 1.34 -11.73 -6.35
CA TRP A 33 1.04 -13.15 -6.28
C TRP A 33 0.23 -13.56 -7.49
N PHE A 34 0.49 -14.74 -8.01
CA PHE A 34 -0.33 -15.33 -9.08
C PHE A 34 -1.12 -16.49 -8.49
N LEU A 35 -2.46 -16.38 -8.54
CA LEU A 35 -3.35 -17.37 -7.96
C LEU A 35 -4.58 -17.53 -8.85
N LYS A 36 -4.88 -18.74 -9.27
CA LYS A 36 -6.07 -19.06 -10.08
C LYS A 36 -6.20 -18.15 -11.31
N ASN A 37 -5.10 -17.97 -12.05
CA ASN A 37 -5.01 -17.14 -13.25
C ASN A 37 -5.29 -15.65 -13.00
N LYS A 38 -5.11 -15.20 -11.76
CA LYS A 38 -5.25 -13.79 -11.39
C LYS A 38 -4.06 -13.31 -10.60
N TYR A 39 -3.70 -12.06 -10.80
CA TYR A 39 -2.71 -11.41 -9.95
C TYR A 39 -3.39 -10.81 -8.72
N ARG A 40 -2.71 -10.94 -7.60
CA ARG A 40 -3.10 -10.32 -6.35
C ARG A 40 -1.90 -9.61 -5.76
N TYR A 41 -2.16 -8.55 -5.02
CA TYR A 41 -1.11 -7.71 -4.45
C TYR A 41 -1.38 -7.59 -2.97
N THR A 42 -0.35 -7.94 -2.18
CA THR A 42 -0.39 -7.77 -0.73
C THR A 42 0.83 -7.00 -0.30
N GLY A 43 0.74 -6.29 0.80
CA GLY A 43 1.89 -5.53 1.24
C GLY A 43 1.87 -5.21 2.71
N THR A 44 2.99 -4.64 3.13
CA THR A 44 3.21 -4.19 4.50
C THR A 44 3.77 -2.79 4.48
N PHE A 45 3.59 -2.06 5.56
CA PHE A 45 4.24 -0.78 5.77
C PHE A 45 4.74 -0.71 7.21
N SER A 46 5.89 -0.07 7.39
CA SER A 46 6.47 0.06 8.72
C SER A 46 5.87 1.21 9.52
N ARG A 47 5.37 2.24 8.85
CA ARG A 47 4.72 3.37 9.51
C ARG A 47 3.83 4.13 8.54
N PHE A 48 2.64 4.51 9.02
CA PHE A 48 1.73 5.40 8.30
C PHE A 48 1.59 6.71 9.08
N LEU A 49 2.05 7.80 8.48
CA LEU A 49 1.97 9.14 9.02
C LEU A 49 0.88 9.89 8.26
N SER A 50 -0.30 9.99 8.85
CA SER A 50 -1.43 10.65 8.22
C SER A 50 -1.60 12.08 8.70
N ASN A 51 -2.34 12.88 7.92
CA ASN A 51 -2.69 14.24 8.30
C ASN A 51 -3.68 14.27 9.47
N LYS A 52 -4.38 13.15 9.70
CA LYS A 52 -5.35 13.00 10.79
C LYS A 52 -4.99 11.74 11.59
N PRO A 53 -3.95 11.81 12.45
CA PRO A 53 -3.46 10.62 13.13
C PRO A 53 -4.45 9.98 14.10
N GLU A 54 -5.49 10.70 14.51
CA GLU A 54 -6.55 10.19 15.37
C GLU A 54 -7.57 9.33 14.63
N ASP A 55 -7.61 9.40 13.30
CA ASP A 55 -8.56 8.61 12.52
C ASP A 55 -8.13 7.14 12.46
N ASN A 56 -9.12 6.25 12.39
CA ASN A 56 -8.89 4.84 12.18
C ASN A 56 -8.93 4.54 10.69
N TYR A 57 -7.80 4.10 10.15
CA TYR A 57 -7.66 3.80 8.73
C TYR A 57 -7.83 2.32 8.37
N THR A 58 -8.20 1.47 9.33
CA THR A 58 -8.50 0.07 9.04
C THR A 58 -9.69 0.00 8.07
N GLY A 59 -9.53 -0.70 6.97
CA GLY A 59 -10.55 -0.79 5.92
C GLY A 59 -10.55 0.38 4.93
N ALA A 60 -9.69 1.38 5.14
CA ALA A 60 -9.62 2.52 4.22
C ALA A 60 -9.07 2.09 2.86
N ARG A 61 -9.60 2.67 1.79
CA ARG A 61 -9.13 2.45 0.43
C ARG A 61 -8.31 3.64 -0.01
N ILE A 62 -7.10 3.35 -0.47
CA ILE A 62 -6.10 4.37 -0.78
C ILE A 62 -5.28 3.96 -2.00
N ASP A 63 -4.58 4.94 -2.56
CA ASP A 63 -3.51 4.69 -3.52
C ASP A 63 -2.18 4.96 -2.84
N ILE A 64 -1.19 4.11 -3.08
CA ILE A 64 0.15 4.25 -2.51
C ILE A 64 1.12 4.50 -3.64
N ILE A 65 1.77 5.67 -3.64
CA ILE A 65 2.66 6.09 -4.71
C ILE A 65 4.10 5.83 -4.33
N PHE A 66 4.75 4.98 -5.10
CA PHE A 66 6.19 4.70 -4.99
C PHE A 66 6.92 5.66 -5.93
N ASN A 67 7.26 6.85 -5.44
CA ASN A 67 7.85 7.90 -6.26
C ASN A 67 9.20 7.49 -6.86
N ASP A 68 10.01 6.76 -6.10
CA ASP A 68 11.33 6.30 -6.54
C ASP A 68 11.25 5.22 -7.63
N LYS A 69 10.17 4.47 -7.68
CA LYS A 69 9.96 3.38 -8.65
C LYS A 69 9.03 3.79 -9.78
N LYS A 70 8.41 4.96 -9.72
CA LYS A 70 7.44 5.45 -10.71
C LYS A 70 6.27 4.51 -10.89
N ILE A 71 5.75 3.97 -9.79
CA ILE A 71 4.57 3.12 -9.80
C ILE A 71 3.60 3.57 -8.73
N VAL A 72 2.34 3.18 -8.90
CA VAL A 72 1.30 3.41 -7.91
C VAL A 72 0.58 2.08 -7.63
N VAL A 73 0.41 1.77 -6.35
CA VAL A 73 -0.40 0.64 -5.90
C VAL A 73 -1.82 1.15 -5.81
N LYS A 74 -2.70 0.61 -6.66
CA LYS A 74 -4.05 1.12 -6.84
C LYS A 74 -5.06 0.42 -5.94
N ASP A 75 -5.94 1.23 -5.36
CA ASP A 75 -7.10 0.75 -4.61
C ASP A 75 -6.68 -0.24 -3.52
N ALA A 76 -5.67 0.16 -2.74
CA ALA A 76 -5.20 -0.63 -1.62
C ALA A 76 -6.17 -0.48 -0.45
N GLU A 77 -6.53 -1.60 0.15
CA GLU A 77 -7.33 -1.60 1.36
C GLU A 77 -6.43 -1.94 2.54
N ILE A 78 -6.39 -1.08 3.54
CA ILE A 78 -5.63 -1.34 4.77
C ILE A 78 -6.36 -2.41 5.56
N GLU A 79 -5.74 -3.58 5.73
CA GLU A 79 -6.34 -4.70 6.44
C GLU A 79 -6.34 -4.48 7.94
N TRP A 80 -5.21 -4.00 8.45
CA TRP A 80 -5.10 -3.59 9.84
C TRP A 80 -3.92 -2.63 9.99
N ILE A 81 -3.94 -1.86 11.07
CA ILE A 81 -2.87 -0.93 11.43
C ILE A 81 -2.75 -0.93 12.95
N LYS A 82 -1.51 -1.04 13.44
CA LYS A 82 -1.25 -1.03 14.87
C LYS A 82 -1.21 0.41 15.38
N ASN A 83 -1.99 0.71 16.42
CA ASN A 83 -2.16 2.08 16.90
C ASN A 83 -0.86 2.71 17.42
N THR A 84 0.00 1.91 18.05
CA THR A 84 1.22 2.43 18.71
C THR A 84 2.33 2.72 17.70
N THR A 85 2.61 1.78 16.80
CA THR A 85 3.74 1.85 15.86
C THR A 85 3.33 2.28 14.46
N LYS A 86 2.02 2.27 14.17
CA LYS A 86 1.46 2.66 12.88
C LYS A 86 1.94 1.78 11.71
N ASN A 87 2.38 0.57 12.00
CA ASN A 87 2.67 -0.42 10.97
C ASN A 87 1.42 -1.26 10.68
N GLY A 88 1.37 -1.85 9.52
CA GLY A 88 0.23 -2.66 9.14
C GLY A 88 0.40 -3.37 7.82
N THR A 89 -0.70 -3.91 7.33
CA THR A 89 -0.76 -4.64 6.07
C THR A 89 -1.89 -4.13 5.19
N PHE A 90 -1.78 -4.39 3.90
CA PHE A 90 -2.80 -4.04 2.92
C PHE A 90 -2.87 -5.10 1.83
N HIS A 91 -3.98 -5.09 1.10
CA HIS A 91 -4.08 -5.79 -0.18
C HIS A 91 -4.59 -4.79 -1.22
N ALA A 92 -4.27 -5.04 -2.49
CA ALA A 92 -4.57 -4.07 -3.53
C ALA A 92 -5.09 -4.74 -4.80
N ALA A 93 -5.81 -3.96 -5.60
CA ALA A 93 -6.37 -4.43 -6.85
C ALA A 93 -5.33 -4.51 -7.96
N GLY A 94 -4.36 -3.61 -7.97
CA GLY A 94 -3.38 -3.60 -9.04
C GLY A 94 -2.24 -2.62 -8.82
N ILE A 95 -1.30 -2.66 -9.76
CA ILE A 95 -0.15 -1.74 -9.79
C ILE A 95 -0.12 -1.12 -11.18
N GLU A 96 0.05 0.19 -11.24
CA GLU A 96 0.14 0.94 -12.49
C GLU A 96 1.42 1.74 -12.54
N SER A 97 1.91 1.99 -13.76
CA SER A 97 3.07 2.87 -13.96
C SER A 97 2.65 4.33 -13.90
N LEU A 98 3.49 5.16 -13.29
CA LEU A 98 3.36 6.61 -13.34
C LEU A 98 4.12 7.14 -14.54
N HIS A 99 3.50 8.06 -15.28
CA HIS A 99 4.13 8.70 -16.44
C HIS A 99 4.28 10.18 -16.20
#